data_75d2aea39db3455a5e5b77e07a0e2436
#
_entry.id   75d2aea39db3455a5e5b77e07a0e2436
#
_cell.length_a   1.000
_cell.length_b   1.000
_cell.length_c   1.000
_cell.angle_alpha   90.00
_cell.angle_beta   90.00
_cell.angle_gamma   90.00
#
_symmetry.space_group_name_H-M   'P 1'
#
loop_
_entity.id
_entity.type
_entity.pdbx_description
1 polymer ?
#
loop_
_entity_poly.entity_id
_entity_poly.type
_entity_poly.pdbx_seq_one_letter_code
_entity_poly.pdbx_strand_id
1 'polypeptide(L)'
;MCIRDRAGIGRYGYVIPMDETQAQVAIDLSGRPAAVFRGEFPTDHVGDFPVEMCPHFFESLAQTLGAAIHIDVKGDNSHHMIEACFKGVGRALRPALAVSGSDIPSTKGIL
;
A
#
# COMPACT_ATOMS: atom_id res chain seq x y z
N MET A 1 17.80 -0.79 11.22
CA MET A 1 17.41 -0.79 10.72
C MET A 1 17.20 -0.89 10.47
N CYS A 2 17.11 -1.24 10.58
CA CYS A 2 16.76 -1.61 9.99
C CYS A 2 16.68 -1.53 8.93
N ILE A 3 16.89 -1.03 8.53
CA ILE A 3 16.96 -1.09 7.19
C ILE A 3 17.87 -2.09 6.69
N ARG A 4 18.89 -2.40 7.33
CA ARG A 4 19.79 -3.36 6.88
C ARG A 4 19.18 -4.70 6.80
N ASP A 5 18.22 -4.94 7.60
CA ASP A 5 17.49 -6.18 7.53
C ASP A 5 16.63 -6.24 6.32
N ARG A 6 16.55 -5.18 5.56
CA ARG A 6 15.68 -5.09 4.40
C ARG A 6 16.47 -5.00 3.11
N ALA A 7 17.64 -5.60 3.11
CA ALA A 7 18.42 -5.63 1.88
C ALA A 7 17.57 -6.23 0.78
N GLY A 8 17.46 -5.54 -0.33
CA GLY A 8 16.66 -6.00 -1.45
C GLY A 8 15.19 -5.64 -1.37
N ILE A 9 14.73 -5.11 -0.24
CA ILE A 9 13.38 -4.67 -0.06
C ILE A 9 13.38 -3.16 -0.12
N GLY A 10 12.40 -2.55 -0.74
CA GLY A 10 12.49 -1.12 -0.90
C GLY A 10 11.20 -0.44 -1.19
N ARG A 11 11.20 0.38 -2.21
CA ARG A 11 10.10 1.25 -2.57
C ARG A 11 9.48 0.80 -3.87
N TYR A 12 8.18 0.91 -3.96
CA TYR A 12 7.51 0.59 -5.20
C TYR A 12 6.18 1.30 -5.27
N GLY A 13 5.77 1.65 -6.48
CA GLY A 13 4.50 2.28 -6.71
C GLY A 13 3.71 1.56 -7.78
N TYR A 14 2.40 1.75 -7.75
CA TYR A 14 1.52 1.12 -8.72
C TYR A 14 0.29 1.98 -8.92
N VAL A 15 -0.14 2.11 -10.17
CA VAL A 15 -1.36 2.83 -10.51
C VAL A 15 -2.31 1.81 -11.09
N ILE A 16 -3.51 1.71 -10.53
CA ILE A 16 -4.49 0.75 -11.00
C ILE A 16 -5.79 1.45 -11.37
N PRO A 17 -6.27 1.26 -12.59
CA PRO A 17 -7.56 1.78 -12.99
C PRO A 17 -8.64 0.72 -12.80
N MET A 18 -9.86 1.16 -12.55
CA MET A 18 -11.01 0.29 -12.48
C MET A 18 -12.21 1.11 -12.94
N ASP A 19 -12.53 0.99 -14.23
CA ASP A 19 -13.56 1.81 -14.88
C ASP A 19 -13.27 3.28 -14.67
N GLU A 20 -14.14 4.01 -13.98
CA GLU A 20 -13.98 5.44 -13.74
C GLU A 20 -13.06 5.76 -12.57
N THR A 21 -12.58 4.73 -11.88
CA THR A 21 -11.78 4.86 -10.66
C THR A 21 -10.31 4.65 -10.97
N GLN A 22 -9.46 5.37 -10.27
CA GLN A 22 -8.03 5.14 -10.35
C GLN A 22 -7.42 5.29 -8.97
N ALA A 23 -6.58 4.34 -8.59
CA ALA A 23 -5.84 4.41 -7.33
C ALA A 23 -4.35 4.46 -7.64
N GLN A 24 -3.66 5.38 -6.96
CA GLN A 24 -2.21 5.47 -7.01
C GLN A 24 -1.70 5.05 -5.65
N VAL A 25 -0.82 4.07 -5.62
CA VAL A 25 -0.29 3.51 -4.39
C VAL A 25 1.22 3.55 -4.43
N ALA A 26 1.82 4.00 -3.34
CA ALA A 26 3.28 3.97 -3.21
C ALA A 26 3.61 3.41 -1.84
N ILE A 27 4.56 2.50 -1.79
CA ILE A 27 4.95 1.84 -0.56
C ILE A 27 6.46 1.96 -0.38
N ASP A 28 6.87 2.32 0.83
CA ASP A 28 8.27 2.40 1.19
C ASP A 28 8.48 1.59 2.47
N LEU A 29 9.17 0.48 2.34
CA LEU A 29 9.44 -0.38 3.48
C LEU A 29 10.64 0.15 4.26
N SER A 30 10.49 1.34 4.80
CA SER A 30 11.57 2.07 5.43
C SER A 30 11.79 1.72 6.89
N GLY A 31 10.85 1.03 7.49
CA GLY A 31 10.88 0.81 8.93
C GLY A 31 10.21 1.93 9.71
N ARG A 32 9.77 2.97 9.01
CA ARG A 32 9.10 4.11 9.65
C ARG A 32 7.66 4.16 9.17
N PRO A 33 6.71 3.76 10.01
CA PRO A 33 5.31 3.70 9.58
C PRO A 33 4.75 5.08 9.28
N ALA A 34 4.01 5.16 8.20
CA ALA A 34 3.26 6.34 7.85
C ALA A 34 2.13 5.91 6.93
N ALA A 35 0.96 6.49 7.13
CA ALA A 35 -0.17 6.19 6.26
C ALA A 35 -0.75 7.50 5.77
N VAL A 36 -0.75 7.67 4.46
CA VAL A 36 -1.30 8.86 3.83
C VAL A 36 -2.39 8.38 2.89
N PHE A 37 -3.62 8.81 3.16
CA PHE A 37 -4.75 8.41 2.35
C PHE A 37 -5.46 9.66 1.84
N ARG A 38 -5.57 9.78 0.52
CA ARG A 38 -6.28 10.89 -0.11
C ARG A 38 -7.37 10.32 -0.99
N GLY A 39 -8.60 10.66 -0.66
CA GLY A 39 -9.75 10.21 -1.41
C GLY A 39 -11.00 10.41 -0.59
N GLU A 40 -12.10 10.71 -1.27
CA GLU A 40 -13.38 10.89 -0.63
C GLU A 40 -14.36 9.95 -1.29
N PHE A 41 -15.00 9.14 -0.46
CA PHE A 41 -15.96 8.18 -0.96
C PHE A 41 -17.33 8.83 -1.12
N PRO A 42 -18.04 8.56 -2.22
CA PRO A 42 -19.36 9.15 -2.41
C PRO A 42 -20.44 8.62 -1.49
N THR A 43 -20.19 7.49 -0.83
CA THR A 43 -21.16 6.91 0.12
C THR A 43 -20.46 6.60 1.42
N ASP A 44 -21.26 6.33 2.48
CA ASP A 44 -20.71 5.99 3.79
C ASP A 44 -20.45 4.51 3.95
N HIS A 45 -21.08 3.70 3.15
CA HIS A 45 -20.98 2.24 3.22
C HIS A 45 -20.99 1.62 1.86
N VAL A 46 -20.40 0.44 1.77
CA VAL A 46 -20.54 -0.45 0.63
C VAL A 46 -21.10 -1.73 1.23
N GLY A 47 -22.41 -1.99 1.02
CA GLY A 47 -23.08 -3.05 1.74
C GLY A 47 -23.01 -2.73 3.24
N ASP A 48 -22.49 -3.65 4.03
CA ASP A 48 -22.33 -3.45 5.46
C ASP A 48 -20.97 -2.88 5.84
N PHE A 49 -20.10 -2.64 4.85
CA PHE A 49 -18.74 -2.18 5.12
C PHE A 49 -18.70 -0.65 5.19
N PRO A 50 -18.37 -0.07 6.35
CA PRO A 50 -18.21 1.39 6.44
C PRO A 50 -16.96 1.80 5.67
N VAL A 51 -17.08 2.78 4.79
CA VAL A 51 -15.96 3.18 3.94
C VAL A 51 -14.77 3.70 4.75
N GLU A 52 -15.04 4.26 5.92
CA GLU A 52 -13.97 4.78 6.77
C GLU A 52 -13.02 3.68 7.24
N MET A 53 -13.43 2.43 7.18
CA MET A 53 -12.57 1.32 7.56
C MET A 53 -11.46 1.09 6.55
N CYS A 54 -11.62 1.60 5.33
CA CYS A 54 -10.60 1.43 4.30
C CYS A 54 -9.29 2.16 4.68
N PRO A 55 -9.31 3.48 4.92
CA PRO A 55 -8.07 4.13 5.37
C PRO A 55 -7.59 3.61 6.72
N HIS A 56 -8.51 3.25 7.60
CA HIS A 56 -8.13 2.72 8.90
C HIS A 56 -7.35 1.41 8.76
N PHE A 57 -7.79 0.55 7.85
CA PHE A 57 -7.08 -0.71 7.58
C PHE A 57 -5.65 -0.44 7.14
N PHE A 58 -5.44 0.54 6.26
CA PHE A 58 -4.11 0.82 5.75
C PHE A 58 -3.22 1.50 6.79
N GLU A 59 -3.81 2.24 7.73
CA GLU A 59 -3.05 2.75 8.87
C GLU A 59 -2.51 1.59 9.70
N SER A 60 -3.37 0.61 9.98
CA SER A 60 -2.95 -0.55 10.75
C SER A 60 -1.91 -1.37 10.02
N LEU A 61 -2.08 -1.51 8.71
CA LEU A 61 -1.12 -2.25 7.90
C LEU A 61 0.24 -1.56 7.90
N ALA A 62 0.25 -0.23 7.77
CA ALA A 62 1.49 0.53 7.79
C ALA A 62 2.24 0.34 9.11
N GLN A 63 1.50 0.36 10.23
CA GLN A 63 2.10 0.14 11.54
C GLN A 63 2.67 -1.26 11.66
N THR A 64 1.92 -2.25 11.22
CA THR A 64 2.33 -3.65 11.34
C THR A 64 3.56 -3.94 10.48
N LEU A 65 3.60 -3.39 9.26
CA LEU A 65 4.72 -3.63 8.36
C LEU A 65 5.91 -2.73 8.64
N GLY A 66 5.72 -1.65 9.38
CA GLY A 66 6.76 -0.65 9.52
C GLY A 66 7.02 0.02 8.18
N ALA A 67 5.97 0.38 7.49
CA ALA A 67 6.07 0.89 6.12
C ALA A 67 5.33 2.19 5.97
N ALA A 68 5.80 3.02 5.05
CA ALA A 68 5.05 4.19 4.62
C ALA A 68 4.16 3.74 3.46
N ILE A 69 2.86 3.98 3.58
CA ILE A 69 1.89 3.62 2.55
C ILE A 69 1.16 4.89 2.14
N HIS A 70 1.26 5.23 0.87
CA HIS A 70 0.59 6.40 0.31
C HIS A 70 -0.47 5.92 -0.68
N ILE A 71 -1.70 6.37 -0.49
CA ILE A 71 -2.79 6.02 -1.39
C ILE A 71 -3.50 7.30 -1.80
N ASP A 72 -3.73 7.43 -3.09
CA ASP A 72 -4.51 8.53 -3.66
C ASP A 72 -5.54 7.88 -4.59
N VAL A 73 -6.81 7.97 -4.25
CA VAL A 73 -7.85 7.30 -5.01
C VAL A 73 -8.93 8.30 -5.42
N LYS A 74 -9.36 8.20 -6.68
CA LYS A 74 -10.38 9.05 -7.25
C LYS A 74 -11.38 8.20 -8.02
N GLY A 75 -12.64 8.50 -7.87
CA GLY A 75 -13.69 7.78 -8.58
C GLY A 75 -15.07 8.19 -8.12
N ASP A 76 -16.08 7.61 -8.73
CA ASP A 76 -17.47 7.90 -8.44
C ASP A 76 -18.20 6.75 -7.77
N ASN A 77 -17.52 5.66 -7.51
CA ASN A 77 -18.13 4.45 -6.99
C ASN A 77 -17.30 3.94 -5.83
N SER A 78 -17.89 3.96 -4.63
CA SER A 78 -17.16 3.57 -3.42
C SER A 78 -16.63 2.15 -3.48
N HIS A 79 -17.40 1.22 -4.04
CA HIS A 79 -16.96 -0.16 -4.17
C HIS A 79 -15.70 -0.25 -5.03
N HIS A 80 -15.73 0.41 -6.20
CA HIS A 80 -14.56 0.42 -7.08
C HIS A 80 -13.37 1.06 -6.41
N MET A 81 -13.60 2.16 -5.67
CA MET A 81 -12.52 2.86 -5.01
C MET A 81 -11.84 2.00 -3.96
N ILE A 82 -12.64 1.33 -3.13
CA ILE A 82 -12.09 0.45 -2.10
C ILE A 82 -11.35 -0.71 -2.74
N GLU A 83 -11.96 -1.33 -3.72
CA GLU A 83 -11.34 -2.48 -4.39
C GLU A 83 -10.03 -2.07 -5.06
N ALA A 84 -10.00 -0.90 -5.71
CA ALA A 84 -8.79 -0.42 -6.35
C ALA A 84 -7.68 -0.16 -5.33
N CYS A 85 -8.03 0.36 -4.15
CA CYS A 85 -7.04 0.57 -3.09
C CYS A 85 -6.43 -0.75 -2.65
N PHE A 86 -7.25 -1.75 -2.37
CA PHE A 86 -6.73 -3.03 -1.91
C PHE A 86 -5.91 -3.73 -2.99
N LYS A 87 -6.38 -3.71 -4.23
CA LYS A 87 -5.64 -4.32 -5.32
C LYS A 87 -4.34 -3.58 -5.59
N GLY A 88 -4.38 -2.25 -5.54
CA GLY A 88 -3.19 -1.46 -5.76
C GLY A 88 -2.12 -1.71 -4.71
N VAL A 89 -2.52 -1.78 -3.45
CA VAL A 89 -1.57 -2.06 -2.37
C VAL A 89 -0.99 -3.48 -2.54
N GLY A 90 -1.83 -4.45 -2.85
CA GLY A 90 -1.35 -5.81 -3.08
C GLY A 90 -0.35 -5.90 -4.22
N ARG A 91 -0.63 -5.18 -5.32
CA ARG A 91 0.27 -5.17 -6.47
C ARG A 91 1.59 -4.46 -6.16
N ALA A 92 1.53 -3.36 -5.41
CA ALA A 92 2.74 -2.63 -5.06
C ALA A 92 3.55 -3.37 -4.02
N LEU A 93 2.88 -4.07 -3.12
CA LEU A 93 3.55 -4.75 -2.04
C LEU A 93 4.39 -5.94 -2.51
N ARG A 94 3.90 -6.66 -3.52
CA ARG A 94 4.60 -7.81 -4.03
C ARG A 94 6.05 -7.50 -4.45
N PRO A 95 6.29 -6.55 -5.36
CA PRO A 95 7.67 -6.24 -5.71
C PRO A 95 8.44 -5.56 -4.58
N ALA A 96 7.75 -4.79 -3.72
CA ALA A 96 8.43 -4.14 -2.61
C ALA A 96 8.95 -5.16 -1.60
N LEU A 97 8.25 -6.26 -1.43
CA LEU A 97 8.67 -7.32 -0.53
C LEU A 97 9.65 -8.29 -1.16
N ALA A 98 9.73 -8.31 -2.49
CA ALA A 98 10.63 -9.23 -3.16
C ALA A 98 12.07 -8.87 -2.82
N VAL A 99 12.86 -9.85 -2.43
CA VAL A 99 14.26 -9.64 -2.16
C VAL A 99 15.02 -9.78 -3.46
N SER A 100 15.51 -8.67 -3.96
CA SER A 100 16.21 -8.67 -5.20
C SER A 100 17.48 -9.45 -5.12
N GLY A 101 17.62 -10.36 -6.03
CA GLY A 101 18.81 -11.15 -6.03
C GLY A 101 18.86 -12.03 -4.86
N SER A 102 17.94 -12.04 -4.14
CA SER A 102 17.79 -12.87 -3.02
C SER A 102 19.05 -13.14 -2.29
N ASP A 103 19.83 -12.55 -2.51
CA ASP A 103 20.95 -12.78 -1.89
C ASP A 103 21.22 -11.88 -0.83
N ILE A 104 21.07 -12.12 -0.80
CA ILE A 104 20.95 -11.43 -0.13
C ILE A 104 21.72 -10.95 0.31
N PRO A 105 21.88 -10.93 0.20
CA PRO A 105 22.33 -10.49 0.69
C PRO A 105 22.72 -10.36 1.35
N SER A 106 22.81 -10.45 1.13
CA SER A 106 22.83 -10.10 1.65
C SER A 106 22.96 -9.92 2.24
N THR A 107 23.38 -10.09 2.10
CA THR A 107 23.19 -9.69 2.40
C THR A 107 23.11 -9.26 2.95
N LYS A 108 23.67 -9.46 2.84
CA LYS A 108 23.37 -8.90 3.14
C LYS A 108 22.85 -8.74 3.74
N GLY A 109 23.17 -8.85 3.68
CA GLY A 109 22.51 -8.51 4.12
C GLY A 109 22.11 -8.38 4.49
N ILE A 110 22.29 -8.43 4.15
CA ILE A 110 21.68 -7.99 4.18
C ILE A 110 21.30 -7.36 4.33
N LEU A 111 21.58 -6.96 4.04
CA LEU A 111 21.01 -6.16 3.91
C LEU A 111 20.76 -5.64 4.03
#